data_7f456d806d863ac960f08cbbea19ba25
#
_entry.id   7f456d806d863ac960f08cbbea19ba25
#
_cell.length_a   1.000
_cell.length_b   1.000
_cell.length_c   1.000
_cell.angle_alpha   90.00
_cell.angle_beta   90.00
_cell.angle_gamma   90.00
#
_symmetry.space_group_name_H-M   'P 1'
#
loop_
_entity.id
_entity.type
_entity.pdbx_description
1 polymer ?
#
loop_
_entity_poly.entity_id
_entity_poly.type
_entity_poly.pdbx_seq_one_letter_code
_entity_poly.pdbx_strand_id
1 'polypeptide(L)'
;MNLPTTPSFSLKNKRALIVGASSGIGLACAVALAEYGASITIAARRSQKLEELSISLKSKSITAELLELDISKTDKTLQLINDLDPFDILVNSAGIAKHSHSLDTKEADFDDVMSINLKGAYFLTMAVARRLISANKGGSLINISSQMGLVGGQERAVYSASKHAVEGFTKSIAIELGNSDIRVNTICPTFILTDLTKPTFEDPKKLAWIKSKIKLGRVGRVEDIMGAVIFLASDASALITGSSLVIDGGWTAE
;
A
#
# COMPACT_ATOMS: atom_id res chain seq x y z
N MET A 1 9.21 -37.37 17.10
CA MET A 1 8.52 -36.65 16.00
C MET A 1 8.64 -35.17 16.32
N ASN A 2 9.29 -34.36 15.46
CA ASN A 2 9.34 -32.92 15.67
C ASN A 2 8.10 -32.31 15.02
N LEU A 3 7.27 -31.63 15.83
CA LEU A 3 6.11 -30.91 15.31
C LEU A 3 6.52 -29.54 14.77
N PRO A 4 5.93 -29.08 13.65
CA PRO A 4 6.18 -27.75 13.12
C PRO A 4 5.60 -26.67 14.07
N THR A 5 6.22 -25.52 14.09
CA THR A 5 5.74 -24.36 14.86
C THR A 5 5.19 -23.30 13.90
N THR A 6 4.05 -22.71 14.25
CA THR A 6 3.44 -21.62 13.47
C THR A 6 4.40 -20.41 13.40
N PRO A 7 4.70 -19.86 12.21
CA PRO A 7 5.53 -18.67 12.09
C PRO A 7 4.94 -17.47 12.82
N SER A 8 5.81 -16.57 13.27
CA SER A 8 5.42 -15.41 14.06
C SER A 8 4.79 -14.31 13.20
N PHE A 9 3.77 -13.66 13.74
CA PHE A 9 3.22 -12.39 13.23
C PHE A 9 3.85 -11.17 13.90
N SER A 10 4.75 -11.35 14.87
CA SER A 10 5.41 -10.25 15.58
C SER A 10 6.34 -9.47 14.66
N LEU A 11 6.26 -8.14 14.77
CA LEU A 11 7.10 -7.21 14.03
C LEU A 11 8.09 -6.47 14.96
N LYS A 12 8.35 -7.05 16.16
CA LYS A 12 9.36 -6.49 17.09
C LYS A 12 10.71 -6.38 16.41
N ASN A 13 11.40 -5.26 16.65
CA ASN A 13 12.69 -4.91 16.05
C ASN A 13 12.66 -4.71 14.54
N LYS A 14 11.51 -4.65 13.90
CA LYS A 14 11.36 -4.26 12.49
C LYS A 14 11.09 -2.76 12.39
N ARG A 15 11.74 -2.10 11.42
CA ARG A 15 11.47 -0.71 11.04
C ARG A 15 10.54 -0.71 9.82
N ALA A 16 9.45 0.03 9.90
CA ALA A 16 8.46 0.09 8.84
C ALA A 16 8.30 1.53 8.33
N LEU A 17 8.37 1.71 7.02
CA LEU A 17 8.02 2.93 6.32
C LEU A 17 6.62 2.81 5.73
N ILE A 18 5.71 3.69 6.12
CA ILE A 18 4.34 3.74 5.61
C ILE A 18 4.13 5.05 4.85
N VAL A 19 4.05 4.96 3.53
CA VAL A 19 3.86 6.11 2.63
C VAL A 19 2.40 6.26 2.25
N GLY A 20 1.89 7.49 2.27
CA GLY A 20 0.45 7.76 2.15
C GLY A 20 -0.29 7.56 3.48
N ALA A 21 0.42 7.68 4.62
CA ALA A 21 -0.10 7.37 5.94
C ALA A 21 -1.07 8.42 6.50
N SER A 22 -1.20 9.60 5.89
CA SER A 22 -1.96 10.72 6.46
C SER A 22 -3.48 10.48 6.56
N SER A 23 -4.01 9.40 5.97
CA SER A 23 -5.44 9.04 6.05
C SER A 23 -5.69 7.62 5.54
N GLY A 24 -6.92 7.13 5.72
CA GLY A 24 -7.45 5.92 5.07
C GLY A 24 -6.62 4.67 5.30
N ILE A 25 -6.33 3.92 4.24
CA ILE A 25 -5.63 2.63 4.31
C ILE A 25 -4.23 2.79 4.89
N GLY A 26 -3.48 3.82 4.46
CA GLY A 26 -2.12 4.02 4.97
C GLY A 26 -2.07 4.29 6.48
N LEU A 27 -3.03 5.06 7.00
CA LEU A 27 -3.18 5.28 8.45
C LEU A 27 -3.45 3.94 9.17
N ALA A 28 -4.40 3.15 8.67
CA ALA A 28 -4.73 1.85 9.27
C ALA A 28 -3.53 0.88 9.25
N CYS A 29 -2.76 0.87 8.16
CA CYS A 29 -1.53 0.09 8.07
C CYS A 29 -0.50 0.54 9.11
N ALA A 30 -0.34 1.84 9.35
CA ALA A 30 0.57 2.37 10.37
C ALA A 30 0.19 1.90 11.78
N VAL A 31 -1.11 1.98 12.12
CA VAL A 31 -1.63 1.48 13.39
C VAL A 31 -1.37 -0.03 13.52
N ALA A 32 -1.73 -0.81 12.50
CA ALA A 32 -1.60 -2.26 12.52
C ALA A 32 -0.15 -2.72 12.75
N LEU A 33 0.81 -2.14 12.00
CA LEU A 33 2.22 -2.50 12.12
C LEU A 33 2.78 -2.13 13.49
N ALA A 34 2.40 -0.97 14.04
CA ALA A 34 2.82 -0.54 15.37
C ALA A 34 2.24 -1.42 16.49
N GLU A 35 0.97 -1.79 16.41
CA GLU A 35 0.32 -2.70 17.39
C GLU A 35 0.98 -4.08 17.42
N TYR A 36 1.61 -4.51 16.31
CA TYR A 36 2.39 -5.76 16.24
C TYR A 36 3.88 -5.57 16.53
N GLY A 37 4.31 -4.38 16.95
CA GLY A 37 5.62 -4.11 17.52
C GLY A 37 6.64 -3.48 16.58
N ALA A 38 6.27 -3.07 15.36
CA ALA A 38 7.18 -2.36 14.48
C ALA A 38 7.43 -0.93 14.97
N SER A 39 8.66 -0.45 14.82
CA SER A 39 8.97 0.98 14.86
C SER A 39 8.55 1.61 13.54
N ILE A 40 7.64 2.59 13.57
CA ILE A 40 7.02 3.13 12.36
C ILE A 40 7.53 4.51 12.01
N THR A 41 7.78 4.75 10.72
CA THR A 41 7.97 6.05 10.10
C THR A 41 6.77 6.29 9.18
N ILE A 42 5.97 7.31 9.46
CA ILE A 42 4.80 7.69 8.66
C ILE A 42 5.16 8.80 7.70
N ALA A 43 4.83 8.60 6.41
CA ALA A 43 5.24 9.51 5.36
C ALA A 43 4.05 10.01 4.52
N ALA A 44 4.02 11.30 4.23
CA ALA A 44 3.06 11.94 3.33
C ALA A 44 3.58 13.31 2.86
N ARG A 45 2.91 13.90 1.87
CA ARG A 45 3.25 15.24 1.33
C ARG A 45 2.91 16.40 2.28
N ARG A 46 1.94 16.20 3.18
CA ARG A 46 1.41 17.24 4.07
C ARG A 46 1.92 16.99 5.49
N SER A 47 2.96 17.72 5.90
CA SER A 47 3.55 17.63 7.23
C SER A 47 2.54 17.85 8.35
N GLN A 48 1.67 18.85 8.23
CA GLN A 48 0.63 19.13 9.23
C GLN A 48 -0.28 17.90 9.48
N LYS A 49 -0.64 17.16 8.42
CA LYS A 49 -1.46 15.94 8.58
C LYS A 49 -0.70 14.80 9.27
N LEU A 50 0.61 14.73 9.10
CA LEU A 50 1.46 13.77 9.82
C LEU A 50 1.55 14.14 11.30
N GLU A 51 1.64 15.42 11.63
CA GLU A 51 1.64 15.90 13.03
C GLU A 51 0.31 15.58 13.72
N GLU A 52 -0.83 15.88 13.09
CA GLU A 52 -2.16 15.53 13.58
C GLU A 52 -2.28 14.01 13.84
N LEU A 53 -1.79 13.20 12.90
CA LEU A 53 -1.78 11.74 13.04
C LEU A 53 -0.85 11.30 14.18
N SER A 54 0.34 11.88 14.30
CA SER A 54 1.28 11.56 15.38
C SER A 54 0.67 11.80 16.76
N ILE A 55 -0.07 12.90 16.93
CA ILE A 55 -0.81 13.20 18.17
C ILE A 55 -1.85 12.12 18.44
N SER A 56 -2.61 11.72 17.41
CA SER A 56 -3.62 10.67 17.53
C SER A 56 -3.02 9.29 17.86
N LEU A 57 -1.85 8.96 17.28
CA LEU A 57 -1.12 7.73 17.56
C LEU A 57 -0.60 7.69 19.02
N LYS A 58 -0.12 8.83 19.53
CA LYS A 58 0.32 8.94 20.93
C LYS A 58 -0.79 8.63 21.93
N SER A 59 -2.04 8.95 21.62
CA SER A 59 -3.18 8.58 22.48
C SER A 59 -3.39 7.05 22.61
N LYS A 60 -2.84 6.28 21.66
CA LYS A 60 -2.77 4.81 21.67
C LYS A 60 -1.40 4.28 22.13
N SER A 61 -0.55 5.13 22.72
CA SER A 61 0.83 4.79 23.11
C SER A 61 1.74 4.38 21.93
N ILE A 62 1.41 4.80 20.72
CA ILE A 62 2.19 4.56 19.51
C ILE A 62 3.03 5.81 19.22
N THR A 63 4.36 5.63 19.10
CA THR A 63 5.29 6.67 18.65
C THR A 63 5.64 6.44 17.19
N ALA A 64 5.62 7.48 16.38
CA ALA A 64 5.98 7.44 14.97
C ALA A 64 6.98 8.54 14.62
N GLU A 65 7.95 8.21 13.80
CA GLU A 65 8.77 9.19 13.09
C GLU A 65 7.97 9.79 11.93
N LEU A 66 8.18 11.09 11.66
CA LEU A 66 7.48 11.82 10.60
C LEU A 66 8.43 12.07 9.44
N LEU A 67 7.99 11.79 8.22
CA LEU A 67 8.76 12.00 7.01
C LEU A 67 7.90 12.74 5.97
N GLU A 68 8.26 13.99 5.65
CA GLU A 68 7.63 14.67 4.51
C GLU A 68 8.18 14.08 3.22
N LEU A 69 7.29 13.45 2.42
CA LEU A 69 7.67 12.74 1.21
C LEU A 69 6.62 12.89 0.11
N ASP A 70 7.06 13.38 -1.04
CA ASP A 70 6.29 13.37 -2.29
C ASP A 70 6.91 12.40 -3.29
N ILE A 71 6.32 11.22 -3.44
CA ILE A 71 6.84 10.17 -4.32
C ILE A 71 6.80 10.53 -5.81
N SER A 72 6.05 11.57 -6.21
CA SER A 72 6.10 12.08 -7.58
C SER A 72 7.45 12.74 -7.92
N LYS A 73 8.20 13.14 -6.89
CA LYS A 73 9.53 13.72 -6.99
C LYS A 73 10.59 12.62 -6.80
N THR A 74 10.75 11.78 -7.82
CA THR A 74 11.54 10.54 -7.73
C THR A 74 12.98 10.76 -7.27
N ASP A 75 13.69 11.78 -7.78
CA ASP A 75 15.07 12.05 -7.40
C ASP A 75 15.21 12.44 -5.92
N LYS A 76 14.29 13.30 -5.43
CA LYS A 76 14.24 13.65 -4.01
C LYS A 76 13.88 12.45 -3.14
N THR A 77 12.96 11.60 -3.61
CA THR A 77 12.59 10.35 -2.92
C THR A 77 13.80 9.42 -2.79
N LEU A 78 14.53 9.20 -3.89
CA LEU A 78 15.73 8.37 -3.90
C LEU A 78 16.79 8.90 -2.93
N GLN A 79 17.09 10.21 -2.98
CA GLN A 79 18.05 10.84 -2.08
C GLN A 79 17.61 10.69 -0.62
N LEU A 80 16.38 11.05 -0.29
CA LEU A 80 15.87 11.03 1.08
C LEU A 80 15.89 9.62 1.68
N ILE A 81 15.45 8.60 0.93
CA ILE A 81 15.48 7.22 1.41
C ILE A 81 16.92 6.70 1.55
N ASN A 82 17.84 7.16 0.69
CA ASN A 82 19.24 6.76 0.77
C ASN A 82 19.94 7.29 2.04
N ASP A 83 19.52 8.44 2.54
CA ASP A 83 20.10 9.07 3.73
C ASP A 83 19.56 8.47 5.05
N LEU A 84 18.52 7.63 4.99
CA LEU A 84 17.91 6.99 6.15
C LEU A 84 18.46 5.58 6.39
N ASP A 85 18.36 5.11 7.63
CA ASP A 85 18.60 3.70 7.95
C ASP A 85 17.61 2.78 7.21
N PRO A 86 18.01 1.56 6.84
CA PRO A 86 17.14 0.64 6.10
C PRO A 86 15.82 0.37 6.81
N PHE A 87 14.74 0.30 6.05
CA PHE A 87 13.43 -0.14 6.51
C PHE A 87 13.24 -1.61 6.17
N ASP A 88 12.94 -2.44 7.16
CA ASP A 88 12.65 -3.86 6.97
C ASP A 88 11.29 -4.08 6.27
N ILE A 89 10.38 -3.10 6.41
CA ILE A 89 9.03 -3.14 5.85
C ILE A 89 8.75 -1.83 5.13
N LEU A 90 8.22 -1.92 3.90
CA LEU A 90 7.60 -0.82 3.18
C LEU A 90 6.11 -1.10 2.98
N VAL A 91 5.25 -0.14 3.33
CA VAL A 91 3.87 -0.11 2.87
C VAL A 91 3.66 1.18 2.05
N ASN A 92 3.53 1.03 0.75
CA ASN A 92 3.23 2.14 -0.13
C ASN A 92 1.72 2.20 -0.39
N SER A 93 1.04 3.09 0.33
CA SER A 93 -0.39 3.39 0.17
C SER A 93 -0.63 4.73 -0.54
N ALA A 94 0.42 5.38 -1.04
CA ALA A 94 0.25 6.60 -1.80
C ALA A 94 -0.34 6.30 -3.18
N GLY A 95 -1.39 7.01 -3.52
CA GLY A 95 -2.06 6.88 -4.80
C GLY A 95 -3.17 7.90 -4.96
N ILE A 96 -3.54 8.16 -6.19
CA ILE A 96 -4.66 9.02 -6.56
C ILE A 96 -5.53 8.32 -7.58
N ALA A 97 -6.78 8.76 -7.67
CA ALA A 97 -7.72 8.34 -8.69
C ALA A 97 -8.35 9.59 -9.31
N LYS A 98 -8.26 9.68 -10.63
CA LYS A 98 -8.97 10.66 -11.43
C LYS A 98 -9.85 9.90 -12.41
N HIS A 99 -11.14 10.11 -12.30
CA HIS A 99 -12.15 9.34 -13.03
C HIS A 99 -12.79 10.20 -14.11
N SER A 100 -12.83 9.65 -15.33
CA SER A 100 -13.48 10.25 -16.47
C SER A 100 -13.91 9.17 -17.45
N HIS A 101 -14.90 9.47 -18.31
CA HIS A 101 -15.09 8.66 -19.50
C HIS A 101 -13.80 8.67 -20.33
N SER A 102 -13.46 7.55 -20.96
CA SER A 102 -12.14 7.39 -21.63
C SER A 102 -11.92 8.42 -22.75
N LEU A 103 -12.98 8.85 -23.44
CA LEU A 103 -12.89 9.87 -24.49
C LEU A 103 -12.68 11.29 -23.93
N ASP A 104 -12.95 11.52 -22.64
CA ASP A 104 -12.86 12.82 -21.97
C ASP A 104 -11.64 12.91 -21.05
N THR A 105 -10.75 11.89 -21.08
CA THR A 105 -9.56 11.86 -20.24
C THR A 105 -8.60 12.98 -20.64
N LYS A 106 -8.27 13.84 -19.69
CA LYS A 106 -7.26 14.90 -19.88
C LYS A 106 -5.86 14.33 -19.72
N GLU A 107 -4.93 14.76 -20.58
CA GLU A 107 -3.52 14.37 -20.51
C GLU A 107 -2.92 14.63 -19.12
N ALA A 108 -3.19 15.80 -18.53
CA ALA A 108 -2.71 16.14 -17.19
C ALA A 108 -3.25 15.18 -16.11
N ASP A 109 -4.47 14.66 -16.24
CA ASP A 109 -5.02 13.67 -15.31
C ASP A 109 -4.37 12.30 -15.48
N PHE A 110 -4.06 11.93 -16.72
CA PHE A 110 -3.29 10.74 -17.05
C PHE A 110 -1.89 10.82 -16.42
N ASP A 111 -1.17 11.91 -16.66
CA ASP A 111 0.19 12.12 -16.17
C ASP A 111 0.27 12.13 -14.64
N ASP A 112 -0.66 12.80 -13.97
CA ASP A 112 -0.72 12.83 -12.51
C ASP A 112 -0.91 11.42 -11.93
N VAL A 113 -1.85 10.64 -12.49
CA VAL A 113 -2.12 9.27 -12.03
C VAL A 113 -0.89 8.38 -12.26
N MET A 114 -0.31 8.41 -13.45
CA MET A 114 0.85 7.59 -13.80
C MET A 114 2.09 8.00 -13.02
N SER A 115 2.30 9.31 -12.81
CA SER A 115 3.42 9.83 -12.04
C SER A 115 3.42 9.34 -10.58
N ILE A 116 2.27 9.29 -9.93
CA ILE A 116 2.16 8.89 -8.53
C ILE A 116 2.00 7.37 -8.41
N ASN A 117 0.98 6.81 -9.09
CA ASN A 117 0.59 5.42 -8.87
C ASN A 117 1.59 4.42 -9.46
N LEU A 118 2.29 4.78 -10.53
CA LEU A 118 3.25 3.90 -11.19
C LEU A 118 4.69 4.37 -10.98
N LYS A 119 5.08 5.53 -11.52
CA LYS A 119 6.47 5.98 -11.46
C LYS A 119 6.95 6.15 -10.04
N GLY A 120 6.20 6.88 -9.21
CA GLY A 120 6.54 7.11 -7.81
C GLY A 120 6.58 5.81 -6.99
N ALA A 121 5.59 4.92 -7.18
CA ALA A 121 5.56 3.63 -6.50
C ALA A 121 6.75 2.74 -6.87
N TYR A 122 7.11 2.67 -8.15
CA TYR A 122 8.26 1.90 -8.62
C TYR A 122 9.56 2.39 -8.00
N PHE A 123 9.87 3.69 -8.13
CA PHE A 123 11.14 4.25 -7.65
C PHE A 123 11.24 4.25 -6.12
N LEU A 124 10.14 4.43 -5.40
CA LEU A 124 10.12 4.27 -3.95
C LEU A 124 10.45 2.82 -3.54
N THR A 125 9.81 1.84 -4.19
CA THR A 125 10.07 0.41 -3.94
C THR A 125 11.55 0.08 -4.18
N MET A 126 12.11 0.58 -5.28
CA MET A 126 13.54 0.39 -5.61
C MET A 126 14.48 1.11 -4.65
N ALA A 127 14.12 2.29 -4.15
CA ALA A 127 14.93 3.02 -3.17
C ALA A 127 15.07 2.21 -1.86
N VAL A 128 13.94 1.70 -1.33
CA VAL A 128 13.95 0.89 -0.12
C VAL A 128 14.69 -0.44 -0.34
N ALA A 129 14.46 -1.11 -1.48
CA ALA A 129 15.16 -2.35 -1.81
C ALA A 129 16.69 -2.16 -1.87
N ARG A 130 17.18 -1.10 -2.51
CA ARG A 130 18.62 -0.78 -2.56
C ARG A 130 19.22 -0.61 -1.17
N ARG A 131 18.51 0.04 -0.24
CA ARG A 131 18.98 0.21 1.14
C ARG A 131 19.07 -1.11 1.88
N LEU A 132 18.09 -2.01 1.68
CA LEU A 132 18.12 -3.36 2.24
C LEU A 132 19.32 -4.15 1.71
N ILE A 133 19.52 -4.18 0.39
CA ILE A 133 20.66 -4.88 -0.24
C ILE A 133 21.99 -4.32 0.26
N SER A 134 22.15 -2.99 0.30
CA SER A 134 23.39 -2.34 0.78
C SER A 134 23.68 -2.64 2.24
N ALA A 135 22.67 -2.94 3.04
CA ALA A 135 22.78 -3.31 4.43
C ALA A 135 22.86 -4.85 4.65
N ASN A 136 22.86 -5.63 3.57
CA ASN A 136 22.78 -7.10 3.58
C ASN A 136 21.60 -7.62 4.43
N LYS A 137 20.41 -7.01 4.21
CA LYS A 137 19.16 -7.34 4.92
C LYS A 137 18.08 -7.78 3.94
N GLY A 138 17.29 -8.76 4.36
CA GLY A 138 16.02 -9.06 3.74
C GLY A 138 14.91 -8.08 4.17
N GLY A 139 13.71 -8.20 3.57
CA GLY A 139 12.59 -7.34 3.92
C GLY A 139 11.28 -7.67 3.21
N SER A 140 10.22 -6.91 3.54
CA SER A 140 8.90 -7.03 2.93
C SER A 140 8.42 -5.70 2.37
N LEU A 141 8.24 -5.64 1.05
CA LEU A 141 7.80 -4.45 0.33
C LEU A 141 6.36 -4.69 -0.15
N ILE A 142 5.43 -3.86 0.33
CA ILE A 142 3.98 -4.03 0.10
C ILE A 142 3.44 -2.79 -0.61
N ASN A 143 2.94 -2.95 -1.83
CA ASN A 143 2.24 -1.90 -2.55
C ASN A 143 0.72 -2.06 -2.40
N ILE A 144 0.02 -1.02 -1.98
CA ILE A 144 -1.43 -1.02 -2.03
C ILE A 144 -1.87 -0.76 -3.48
N SER A 145 -2.29 -1.83 -4.11
CA SER A 145 -2.83 -1.84 -5.46
C SER A 145 -4.35 -1.60 -5.44
N SER A 146 -5.10 -2.38 -6.17
CA SER A 146 -6.55 -2.37 -6.22
C SER A 146 -7.04 -3.64 -6.91
N GLN A 147 -8.28 -4.06 -6.68
CA GLN A 147 -8.96 -5.01 -7.57
C GLN A 147 -8.94 -4.54 -9.03
N MET A 148 -8.89 -3.21 -9.27
CA MET A 148 -8.73 -2.62 -10.61
C MET A 148 -7.34 -2.84 -11.22
N GLY A 149 -6.43 -3.48 -10.54
CA GLY A 149 -5.18 -4.03 -11.07
C GLY A 149 -5.36 -5.43 -11.67
N LEU A 150 -6.54 -6.03 -11.51
CA LEU A 150 -6.89 -7.38 -11.98
C LEU A 150 -8.04 -7.36 -12.98
N VAL A 151 -8.95 -6.38 -12.86
CA VAL A 151 -10.12 -6.21 -13.73
C VAL A 151 -10.28 -4.74 -14.14
N GLY A 152 -11.06 -4.50 -15.19
CA GLY A 152 -11.43 -3.15 -15.61
C GLY A 152 -12.59 -2.56 -14.79
N GLY A 153 -12.79 -1.25 -14.91
CA GLY A 153 -13.93 -0.54 -14.35
C GLY A 153 -14.36 0.62 -15.22
N GLN A 154 -15.66 0.88 -15.24
CA GLN A 154 -16.22 2.01 -15.97
C GLN A 154 -15.61 3.32 -15.43
N GLU A 155 -15.22 4.23 -16.33
CA GLU A 155 -14.57 5.52 -16.01
C GLU A 155 -13.25 5.37 -15.25
N ARG A 156 -12.58 4.22 -15.36
CA ARG A 156 -11.38 3.87 -14.58
C ARG A 156 -10.17 3.53 -15.46
N ALA A 157 -10.19 3.79 -16.76
CA ALA A 157 -9.17 3.31 -17.70
C ALA A 157 -7.74 3.63 -17.23
N VAL A 158 -7.43 4.89 -16.94
CA VAL A 158 -6.09 5.31 -16.50
C VAL A 158 -5.73 4.73 -15.14
N TYR A 159 -6.67 4.76 -14.20
CA TYR A 159 -6.46 4.18 -12.86
C TYR A 159 -6.19 2.66 -12.95
N SER A 160 -7.02 1.92 -13.70
CA SER A 160 -6.84 0.48 -13.90
C SER A 160 -5.50 0.20 -14.57
N ALA A 161 -5.12 0.94 -15.62
CA ALA A 161 -3.84 0.80 -16.28
C ALA A 161 -2.68 0.98 -15.28
N SER A 162 -2.74 2.02 -14.43
CA SER A 162 -1.71 2.26 -13.41
C SER A 162 -1.61 1.11 -12.41
N LYS A 163 -2.74 0.52 -11.99
CA LYS A 163 -2.76 -0.59 -11.02
C LYS A 163 -2.35 -1.93 -11.65
N HIS A 164 -2.72 -2.21 -12.91
CA HIS A 164 -2.17 -3.35 -13.65
C HIS A 164 -0.65 -3.27 -13.80
N ALA A 165 -0.12 -2.05 -14.05
CA ALA A 165 1.31 -1.85 -14.11
C ALA A 165 2.00 -2.11 -12.75
N VAL A 166 1.36 -1.76 -11.63
CA VAL A 166 1.85 -2.09 -10.27
C VAL A 166 1.90 -3.62 -10.08
N GLU A 167 0.87 -4.35 -10.51
CA GLU A 167 0.87 -5.82 -10.46
C GLU A 167 2.01 -6.40 -11.33
N GLY A 168 2.20 -5.85 -12.52
CA GLY A 168 3.25 -6.28 -13.45
C GLY A 168 4.66 -6.09 -12.88
N PHE A 169 4.98 -4.88 -12.41
CA PHE A 169 6.32 -4.64 -11.86
C PHE A 169 6.57 -5.40 -10.56
N THR A 170 5.55 -5.60 -9.73
CA THR A 170 5.66 -6.37 -8.49
C THR A 170 6.16 -7.79 -8.75
N LYS A 171 5.63 -8.46 -9.77
CA LYS A 171 6.07 -9.81 -10.15
C LYS A 171 7.53 -9.82 -10.64
N SER A 172 7.90 -8.88 -11.50
CA SER A 172 9.27 -8.78 -12.03
C SER A 172 10.28 -8.50 -10.93
N ILE A 173 10.00 -7.51 -10.07
CA ILE A 173 10.89 -7.16 -8.95
C ILE A 173 11.00 -8.30 -7.93
N ALA A 174 9.91 -9.03 -7.68
CA ALA A 174 9.94 -10.19 -6.79
C ALA A 174 10.90 -11.29 -7.28
N ILE A 175 10.98 -11.52 -8.60
CA ILE A 175 11.95 -12.45 -9.21
C ILE A 175 13.38 -11.94 -9.03
N GLU A 176 13.61 -10.65 -9.30
CA GLU A 176 14.95 -10.06 -9.23
C GLU A 176 15.52 -10.00 -7.81
N LEU A 177 14.65 -9.75 -6.81
CA LEU A 177 15.05 -9.51 -5.42
C LEU A 177 14.97 -10.75 -4.52
N GLY A 178 14.43 -11.87 -5.00
CA GLY A 178 14.23 -13.08 -4.21
C GLY A 178 15.53 -13.62 -3.60
N ASN A 179 16.65 -13.59 -4.35
CA ASN A 179 17.97 -14.02 -3.87
C ASN A 179 18.55 -13.11 -2.76
N SER A 180 17.97 -11.94 -2.53
CA SER A 180 18.33 -11.01 -1.46
C SER A 180 17.40 -11.12 -0.25
N ASP A 181 16.54 -12.15 -0.19
CA ASP A 181 15.50 -12.33 0.84
C ASP A 181 14.54 -11.14 0.97
N ILE A 182 14.29 -10.43 -0.16
CA ILE A 182 13.35 -9.33 -0.24
C ILE A 182 12.09 -9.80 -0.94
N ARG A 183 10.97 -9.76 -0.23
CA ARG A 183 9.65 -10.11 -0.75
C ARG A 183 8.93 -8.87 -1.23
N VAL A 184 8.27 -8.94 -2.37
CA VAL A 184 7.51 -7.82 -2.95
C VAL A 184 6.12 -8.32 -3.32
N ASN A 185 5.09 -7.75 -2.70
CA ASN A 185 3.70 -8.18 -2.87
C ASN A 185 2.76 -6.98 -3.00
N THR A 186 1.55 -7.24 -3.44
CA THR A 186 0.47 -6.25 -3.44
C THR A 186 -0.69 -6.67 -2.52
N ILE A 187 -1.39 -5.67 -2.01
CA ILE A 187 -2.75 -5.83 -1.45
C ILE A 187 -3.69 -5.16 -2.45
N CYS A 188 -4.74 -5.87 -2.86
CA CYS A 188 -5.70 -5.45 -3.89
C CYS A 188 -7.10 -5.24 -3.28
N PRO A 189 -7.36 -4.10 -2.62
CA PRO A 189 -8.66 -3.82 -2.05
C PRO A 189 -9.71 -3.52 -3.12
N THR A 190 -10.98 -3.78 -2.78
CA THR A 190 -12.13 -3.15 -3.42
C THR A 190 -12.39 -1.75 -2.83
N PHE A 191 -13.62 -1.26 -2.91
CA PHE A 191 -14.05 -0.02 -2.32
C PHE A 191 -14.00 -0.08 -0.79
N ILE A 192 -13.03 0.62 -0.21
CA ILE A 192 -12.85 0.78 1.24
C ILE A 192 -13.38 2.15 1.65
N LEU A 193 -14.13 2.23 2.74
CA LEU A 193 -14.65 3.47 3.29
C LEU A 193 -13.49 4.33 3.83
N THR A 194 -13.19 5.40 3.13
CA THR A 194 -12.15 6.39 3.44
C THR A 194 -12.61 7.76 2.98
N ASP A 195 -11.90 8.83 3.35
CA ASP A 195 -12.21 10.18 2.86
C ASP A 195 -12.17 10.27 1.33
N LEU A 196 -11.30 9.49 0.68
CA LEU A 196 -11.19 9.44 -0.79
C LEU A 196 -12.45 8.87 -1.46
N THR A 197 -13.07 7.87 -0.85
CA THR A 197 -14.21 7.13 -1.42
C THR A 197 -15.56 7.62 -0.92
N LYS A 198 -15.59 8.39 0.17
CA LYS A 198 -16.81 8.93 0.78
C LYS A 198 -17.73 9.62 -0.23
N PRO A 199 -17.26 10.52 -1.13
CA PRO A 199 -18.13 11.15 -2.12
C PRO A 199 -18.82 10.16 -3.07
N THR A 200 -18.18 9.02 -3.37
CA THR A 200 -18.78 7.96 -4.19
C THR A 200 -19.94 7.28 -3.47
N PHE A 201 -19.87 7.18 -2.13
CA PHE A 201 -20.90 6.53 -1.32
C PHE A 201 -22.06 7.45 -0.95
N GLU A 202 -21.93 8.75 -1.14
CA GLU A 202 -23.02 9.73 -0.99
C GLU A 202 -24.07 9.62 -2.09
N ASP A 203 -23.73 9.00 -3.24
CA ASP A 203 -24.71 8.66 -4.28
C ASP A 203 -25.32 7.27 -3.99
N PRO A 204 -26.62 7.19 -3.62
CA PRO A 204 -27.26 5.93 -3.27
C PRO A 204 -27.27 4.89 -4.41
N LYS A 205 -27.34 5.36 -5.67
CA LYS A 205 -27.36 4.47 -6.84
C LYS A 205 -25.98 3.83 -7.05
N LYS A 206 -24.92 4.63 -6.93
CA LYS A 206 -23.53 4.13 -7.02
C LYS A 206 -23.24 3.18 -5.87
N LEU A 207 -23.63 3.52 -4.65
CA LEU A 207 -23.46 2.66 -3.48
C LEU A 207 -24.19 1.31 -3.64
N ALA A 208 -25.43 1.34 -4.09
CA ALA A 208 -26.22 0.12 -4.32
C ALA A 208 -25.56 -0.77 -5.40
N TRP A 209 -25.10 -0.16 -6.50
CA TRP A 209 -24.38 -0.87 -7.55
C TRP A 209 -23.06 -1.49 -7.03
N ILE A 210 -22.25 -0.73 -6.26
CA ILE A 210 -21.03 -1.24 -5.66
C ILE A 210 -21.32 -2.44 -4.76
N LYS A 211 -22.32 -2.32 -3.88
CA LYS A 211 -22.70 -3.42 -2.98
C LYS A 211 -23.20 -4.66 -3.72
N SER A 212 -23.90 -4.50 -4.85
CA SER A 212 -24.36 -5.63 -5.66
C SER A 212 -23.21 -6.42 -6.30
N LYS A 213 -22.05 -5.77 -6.50
CA LYS A 213 -20.84 -6.40 -7.03
C LYS A 213 -20.02 -7.10 -5.95
N ILE A 214 -20.06 -6.63 -4.71
CA ILE A 214 -19.34 -7.23 -3.59
C ILE A 214 -20.20 -8.37 -3.01
N LYS A 215 -19.77 -9.61 -3.16
CA LYS A 215 -20.57 -10.79 -2.73
C LYS A 215 -20.84 -10.83 -1.24
N LEU A 216 -19.96 -10.25 -0.42
CA LEU A 216 -20.21 -10.08 1.02
C LEU A 216 -21.20 -8.95 1.34
N GLY A 217 -21.77 -8.25 0.34
CA GLY A 217 -22.90 -7.31 0.48
C GLY A 217 -22.56 -5.98 1.17
N ARG A 218 -21.29 -5.69 1.45
CA ARG A 218 -20.85 -4.45 2.10
C ARG A 218 -19.59 -3.88 1.46
N VAL A 219 -19.41 -2.59 1.53
CA VAL A 219 -18.11 -1.96 1.27
C VAL A 219 -17.11 -2.34 2.35
N GLY A 220 -15.83 -2.34 2.00
CA GLY A 220 -14.76 -2.62 2.96
C GLY A 220 -14.58 -1.48 3.95
N ARG A 221 -13.98 -1.79 5.10
CA ARG A 221 -13.47 -0.85 6.09
C ARG A 221 -11.95 -0.93 6.11
N VAL A 222 -11.29 0.07 6.65
CA VAL A 222 -9.82 0.06 6.74
C VAL A 222 -9.31 -1.10 7.59
N GLU A 223 -10.10 -1.56 8.57
CA GLU A 223 -9.80 -2.71 9.41
C GLU A 223 -9.73 -4.04 8.60
N ASP A 224 -10.46 -4.14 7.49
CA ASP A 224 -10.40 -5.32 6.62
C ASP A 224 -9.01 -5.49 5.97
N ILE A 225 -8.19 -4.43 5.92
CA ILE A 225 -6.84 -4.44 5.35
C ILE A 225 -5.77 -4.76 6.40
N MET A 226 -6.02 -4.43 7.67
CA MET A 226 -5.01 -4.48 8.74
C MET A 226 -4.41 -5.88 8.93
N GLY A 227 -5.23 -6.93 8.92
CA GLY A 227 -4.74 -8.31 9.03
C GLY A 227 -3.83 -8.73 7.88
N ALA A 228 -4.17 -8.31 6.66
CA ALA A 228 -3.39 -8.62 5.47
C ALA A 228 -2.02 -7.94 5.47
N VAL A 229 -1.93 -6.69 5.91
CA VAL A 229 -0.63 -6.00 5.98
C VAL A 229 0.28 -6.61 7.04
N ILE A 230 -0.26 -7.00 8.20
CA ILE A 230 0.50 -7.72 9.24
C ILE A 230 1.02 -9.05 8.68
N PHE A 231 0.15 -9.83 8.03
CA PHE A 231 0.52 -11.11 7.42
C PHE A 231 1.67 -10.94 6.42
N LEU A 232 1.53 -10.04 5.44
CA LEU A 232 2.58 -9.83 4.43
C LEU A 232 3.86 -9.22 5.01
N ALA A 233 3.79 -8.45 6.08
CA ALA A 233 4.94 -7.84 6.73
C ALA A 233 5.75 -8.82 7.59
N SER A 234 5.14 -9.91 8.04
CA SER A 234 5.69 -10.84 9.02
C SER A 234 6.29 -12.11 8.41
N ASP A 235 6.94 -12.92 9.25
CA ASP A 235 7.50 -14.22 8.88
C ASP A 235 6.40 -15.25 8.53
N ALA A 236 5.12 -14.98 8.89
CA ALA A 236 3.99 -15.82 8.50
C ALA A 236 3.79 -15.91 6.96
N SER A 237 4.38 -14.98 6.22
CA SER A 237 4.36 -14.96 4.75
C SER A 237 5.74 -15.15 4.11
N ALA A 238 6.67 -15.82 4.79
CA ALA A 238 8.07 -15.94 4.36
C ALA A 238 8.26 -16.51 2.94
N LEU A 239 7.36 -17.37 2.46
CA LEU A 239 7.40 -17.93 1.10
C LEU A 239 6.48 -17.21 0.11
N ILE A 240 5.95 -16.03 0.45
CA ILE A 240 5.02 -15.27 -0.40
C ILE A 240 5.74 -14.05 -0.97
N THR A 241 6.01 -14.09 -2.29
CA THR A 241 6.54 -12.97 -3.07
C THR A 241 5.93 -12.96 -4.47
N GLY A 242 5.82 -11.80 -5.12
CA GLY A 242 5.19 -11.63 -6.43
C GLY A 242 3.67 -11.86 -6.44
N SER A 243 3.05 -11.89 -5.28
CA SER A 243 1.63 -12.25 -5.09
C SER A 243 0.73 -11.03 -4.92
N SER A 244 -0.51 -11.18 -5.38
CA SER A 244 -1.59 -10.20 -5.20
C SER A 244 -2.57 -10.73 -4.17
N LEU A 245 -2.61 -10.11 -2.97
CA LEU A 245 -3.58 -10.48 -1.94
C LEU A 245 -4.86 -9.69 -2.12
N VAL A 246 -5.87 -10.33 -2.69
CA VAL A 246 -7.15 -9.69 -3.04
C VAL A 246 -8.05 -9.59 -1.81
N ILE A 247 -8.57 -8.38 -1.54
CA ILE A 247 -9.49 -8.10 -0.43
C ILE A 247 -10.67 -7.31 -0.99
N ASP A 248 -11.56 -8.02 -1.67
CA ASP A 248 -12.61 -7.41 -2.48
C ASP A 248 -14.03 -7.94 -2.18
N GLY A 249 -14.15 -8.80 -1.17
CA GLY A 249 -15.43 -9.39 -0.79
C GLY A 249 -16.05 -10.26 -1.89
N GLY A 250 -15.23 -10.80 -2.79
CA GLY A 250 -15.64 -11.67 -3.89
C GLY A 250 -16.05 -10.94 -5.17
N TRP A 251 -15.69 -9.65 -5.32
CA TRP A 251 -15.99 -8.91 -6.55
C TRP A 251 -15.37 -9.55 -7.80
N THR A 252 -14.09 -9.93 -7.71
CA THR A 252 -13.33 -10.49 -8.85
C THR A 252 -13.40 -12.01 -8.95
N ALA A 253 -14.24 -12.66 -8.14
CA ALA A 253 -14.39 -14.11 -8.15
C ALA A 253 -15.28 -14.64 -9.30
N GLU A 254 -15.93 -13.75 -10.06
CA GLU A 254 -16.76 -14.07 -11.24
C GLU A 254 -16.40 -13.19 -12.44
#